data_cc0c5354367a22dd41417cb894960d54
#
_entry.id   cc0c5354367a22dd41417cb894960d54
#
_cell.length_a   1.000
_cell.length_b   1.000
_cell.length_c   1.000
_cell.angle_alpha   90.00
_cell.angle_beta   90.00
_cell.angle_gamma   90.00
#
_symmetry.space_group_name_H-M   'P 1'
#
loop_
_entity.id
_entity.type
_entity.pdbx_description
1 polymer ?
#
loop_
_entity_poly.entity_id
_entity_poly.type
_entity_poly.pdbx_seq_one_letter_code
_entity_poly.pdbx_strand_id
1 'polypeptide(L)'
;MKLLYKYYSNESKYSLENFENANISFSPLESLNDPFEGVGAYIYPISHNEKLYWDSIGSNLPKMFSKRYSEDVWDMLNFKYRVFCSSKDYNNFLLWSYYANAHRGFCVGYKEEDIKETSDELLDVKYRNGMCVINELDNDIIKDLLTTKSCDWHIEDECRALYVLKESDVSHLSPEVYFNKENGADGKIYKLHGHVQTNNLETLCSDKFIIKKCEPFVVYLGIRMNWNDKKRIIESAKKFNIKVYQMCQEDNSFDLVPKEV
;
A
#
# COMPACT_ATOMS: atom_id res chain seq x y z
N MET A 1 -17.03 -8.43 15.66
CA MET A 1 -16.03 -7.36 15.46
C MET A 1 -14.78 -8.01 14.89
N LYS A 2 -14.34 -7.57 13.72
CA LYS A 2 -13.12 -8.05 13.06
C LYS A 2 -12.04 -6.99 13.20
N LEU A 3 -10.82 -7.42 13.51
CA LEU A 3 -9.66 -6.54 13.64
C LEU A 3 -8.70 -6.78 12.48
N LEU A 4 -8.04 -5.71 12.07
CA LEU A 4 -6.92 -5.71 11.15
C LEU A 4 -5.72 -5.09 11.86
N TYR A 5 -4.52 -5.61 11.57
CA TYR A 5 -3.32 -5.33 12.32
C TYR A 5 -2.26 -4.67 11.46
N LYS A 6 -1.67 -3.60 11.97
CA LYS A 6 -0.54 -2.92 11.33
C LYS A 6 0.69 -3.02 12.22
N TYR A 7 1.77 -3.54 11.65
CA TYR A 7 3.07 -3.59 12.28
C TYR A 7 3.84 -2.31 12.01
N TYR A 8 4.51 -1.80 13.03
CA TYR A 8 5.23 -0.54 13.00
C TYR A 8 6.65 -0.67 13.55
N SER A 9 7.61 -0.09 12.84
CA SER A 9 8.96 0.11 13.37
C SER A 9 8.96 1.22 14.41
N ASN A 10 9.63 0.99 15.52
CA ASN A 10 9.87 2.02 16.55
C ASN A 10 10.94 3.05 16.16
N GLU A 11 11.74 2.78 15.14
CA GLU A 11 12.72 3.72 14.60
C GLU A 11 12.08 4.80 13.73
N SER A 12 10.89 4.54 13.22
CA SER A 12 10.14 5.54 12.47
C SER A 12 9.44 6.52 13.42
N LYS A 13 9.91 7.75 13.42
CA LYS A 13 9.26 8.86 14.14
C LYS A 13 7.76 8.98 13.79
N TYR A 14 7.43 8.82 12.53
CA TYR A 14 6.05 8.91 12.06
C TYR A 14 5.15 7.79 12.59
N SER A 15 5.68 6.58 12.81
CA SER A 15 4.91 5.45 13.36
C SER A 15 4.42 5.75 14.78
N LEU A 16 5.31 6.25 15.63
CA LEU A 16 4.96 6.63 17.00
C LEU A 16 4.02 7.84 17.04
N GLU A 17 4.31 8.89 16.26
CA GLU A 17 3.46 10.07 16.18
C GLU A 17 2.04 9.74 15.66
N ASN A 18 1.92 8.87 14.67
CA ASN A 18 0.63 8.42 14.18
C ASN A 18 -0.16 7.69 15.28
N PHE A 19 0.47 6.77 15.99
CA PHE A 19 -0.18 6.07 17.09
C PHE A 19 -0.61 7.05 18.20
N GLU A 20 0.25 7.96 18.63
CA GLU A 20 -0.03 8.96 19.67
C GLU A 20 -1.18 9.91 19.34
N ASN A 21 -1.43 10.11 18.06
CA ASN A 21 -2.48 10.98 17.54
C ASN A 21 -3.69 10.22 16.99
N ALA A 22 -3.79 8.90 17.21
CA ALA A 22 -4.84 8.06 16.64
C ALA A 22 -4.98 8.24 15.12
N ASN A 23 -3.87 8.19 14.41
CA ASN A 23 -3.81 8.34 12.97
C ASN A 23 -3.36 7.05 12.28
N ILE A 24 -3.85 6.84 11.08
CA ILE A 24 -3.25 5.91 10.11
C ILE A 24 -2.75 6.68 8.90
N SER A 25 -1.74 6.13 8.22
CA SER A 25 -1.10 6.74 7.07
C SER A 25 -1.27 5.88 5.84
N PHE A 26 -1.92 6.41 4.84
CA PHE A 26 -2.00 5.81 3.50
C PHE A 26 -0.77 6.22 2.70
N SER A 27 -0.09 5.25 2.16
CA SER A 27 1.21 5.39 1.48
C SER A 27 1.06 5.37 -0.05
N PRO A 28 1.91 6.06 -0.81
CA PRO A 28 2.02 5.82 -2.25
C PRO A 28 2.60 4.43 -2.53
N LEU A 29 2.33 3.86 -3.71
CA LEU A 29 2.77 2.51 -4.07
C LEU A 29 4.30 2.38 -4.06
N GLU A 30 5.01 3.38 -4.56
CA GLU A 30 6.48 3.41 -4.62
C GLU A 30 7.17 3.34 -3.25
N SER A 31 6.46 3.66 -2.16
CA SER A 31 6.98 3.56 -0.80
C SER A 31 6.82 2.18 -0.18
N LEU A 32 6.17 1.25 -0.88
CA LEU A 32 6.01 -0.12 -0.42
C LEU A 32 7.29 -0.92 -0.65
N ASN A 33 7.47 -1.98 0.12
CA ASN A 33 8.71 -2.78 0.09
C ASN A 33 8.81 -3.76 -1.08
N ASP A 34 7.69 -4.15 -1.68
CA ASP A 34 7.70 -5.01 -2.86
C ASP A 34 7.81 -4.15 -4.12
N PRO A 35 8.89 -4.30 -4.92
CA PRO A 35 9.08 -3.50 -6.14
C PRO A 35 8.07 -3.81 -7.26
N PHE A 36 7.24 -4.82 -7.09
CA PHE A 36 6.21 -5.23 -8.06
C PHE A 36 4.80 -4.77 -7.68
N GLU A 37 4.66 -3.95 -6.64
CA GLU A 37 3.37 -3.41 -6.22
C GLU A 37 2.72 -2.56 -7.31
N GLY A 38 1.48 -2.92 -7.67
CA GLY A 38 0.74 -2.24 -8.74
C GLY A 38 1.25 -2.50 -10.16
N VAL A 39 2.27 -3.36 -10.33
CA VAL A 39 2.84 -3.66 -11.65
C VAL A 39 1.98 -4.69 -12.36
N GLY A 40 1.55 -4.36 -13.57
CA GLY A 40 0.84 -5.26 -14.48
C GLY A 40 1.60 -5.49 -15.78
N ALA A 41 1.30 -6.58 -16.44
CA ALA A 41 1.84 -6.90 -17.76
C ALA A 41 0.81 -6.56 -18.84
N TYR A 42 1.09 -5.59 -19.68
CA TYR A 42 0.31 -5.35 -20.89
C TYR A 42 0.93 -6.11 -22.05
N ILE A 43 0.09 -6.85 -22.78
CA ILE A 43 0.49 -7.57 -23.99
C ILE A 43 -0.09 -6.82 -25.18
N TYR A 44 0.79 -6.14 -25.94
CA TYR A 44 0.36 -5.44 -27.14
C TYR A 44 -0.30 -6.43 -28.12
N PRO A 45 -1.57 -6.21 -28.48
CA PRO A 45 -2.30 -7.15 -29.34
C PRO A 45 -1.77 -7.05 -30.77
N ILE A 46 -1.08 -8.07 -31.22
CA ILE A 46 -0.59 -8.21 -32.59
C ILE A 46 -1.15 -9.47 -33.24
N SER A 47 -1.54 -9.37 -34.50
CA SER A 47 -1.90 -10.54 -35.28
C SER A 47 -0.67 -11.41 -35.58
N HIS A 48 -0.89 -12.67 -35.94
CA HIS A 48 0.18 -13.60 -36.33
C HIS A 48 1.05 -13.03 -37.45
N ASN A 49 0.43 -12.39 -38.45
CA ASN A 49 1.15 -11.82 -39.60
C ASN A 49 2.00 -10.59 -39.19
N GLU A 50 1.46 -9.73 -38.33
CA GLU A 50 2.23 -8.59 -37.78
C GLU A 50 3.41 -9.08 -36.96
N LYS A 51 3.24 -10.14 -36.16
CA LYS A 51 4.34 -10.75 -35.41
C LYS A 51 5.44 -11.23 -36.34
N LEU A 52 5.09 -11.99 -37.39
CA LEU A 52 6.05 -12.47 -38.40
C LEU A 52 6.78 -11.28 -39.09
N TYR A 53 6.05 -10.20 -39.39
CA TYR A 53 6.66 -8.98 -39.95
C TYR A 53 7.68 -8.37 -39.00
N TRP A 54 7.31 -8.12 -37.75
CA TRP A 54 8.22 -7.52 -36.77
C TRP A 54 9.44 -8.39 -36.49
N ASP A 55 9.25 -9.71 -36.39
CA ASP A 55 10.33 -10.66 -36.22
C ASP A 55 11.28 -10.67 -37.44
N SER A 56 10.72 -10.56 -38.66
CA SER A 56 11.51 -10.58 -39.90
C SER A 56 12.46 -9.36 -40.06
N ILE A 57 12.08 -8.21 -39.49
CA ILE A 57 12.88 -7.00 -39.50
C ILE A 57 13.69 -6.81 -38.23
N GLY A 58 13.69 -7.79 -37.31
CA GLY A 58 14.41 -7.75 -36.03
C GLY A 58 13.93 -6.65 -35.09
N SER A 59 12.67 -6.21 -35.20
CA SER A 59 12.12 -5.11 -34.42
C SER A 59 11.50 -5.56 -33.12
N ASN A 60 11.82 -4.86 -32.03
CA ASN A 60 11.25 -5.06 -30.70
C ASN A 60 10.08 -4.10 -30.39
N LEU A 61 9.55 -3.37 -31.38
CA LEU A 61 8.51 -2.36 -31.20
C LEU A 61 7.32 -2.83 -30.37
N PRO A 62 6.69 -3.98 -30.63
CA PRO A 62 5.56 -4.45 -29.80
C PRO A 62 5.91 -4.62 -28.33
N LYS A 63 7.10 -5.15 -28.03
CA LYS A 63 7.58 -5.28 -26.64
C LYS A 63 7.84 -3.92 -25.99
N MET A 64 8.38 -2.97 -26.74
CA MET A 64 8.60 -1.60 -26.25
C MET A 64 7.27 -0.90 -25.93
N PHE A 65 6.26 -1.05 -26.80
CA PHE A 65 4.92 -0.52 -26.52
C PHE A 65 4.27 -1.19 -25.29
N SER A 66 4.39 -2.50 -25.17
CA SER A 66 3.87 -3.23 -24.01
C SER A 66 4.50 -2.72 -22.71
N LYS A 67 5.84 -2.61 -22.70
CA LYS A 67 6.58 -2.10 -21.54
C LYS A 67 6.17 -0.68 -21.18
N ARG A 68 6.15 0.22 -22.17
CA ARG A 68 5.80 1.63 -21.95
C ARG A 68 4.39 1.79 -21.42
N TYR A 69 3.42 1.05 -21.94
CA TYR A 69 2.06 1.10 -21.45
C TYR A 69 1.95 0.60 -20.01
N SER A 70 2.68 -0.46 -19.65
CA SER A 70 2.70 -0.96 -18.27
C SER A 70 3.30 0.07 -17.30
N GLU A 71 4.36 0.78 -17.70
CA GLU A 71 4.97 1.87 -16.95
C GLU A 71 3.98 3.04 -16.76
N ASP A 72 3.32 3.49 -17.83
CA ASP A 72 2.33 4.57 -17.77
C ASP A 72 1.13 4.23 -16.86
N VAL A 73 0.70 2.96 -16.85
CA VAL A 73 -0.35 2.49 -15.94
C VAL A 73 0.13 2.52 -14.49
N TRP A 74 1.36 2.06 -14.23
CA TRP A 74 1.94 2.10 -12.89
C TRP A 74 2.07 3.54 -12.37
N ASP A 75 2.59 4.46 -13.19
CA ASP A 75 2.72 5.87 -12.85
C ASP A 75 1.35 6.47 -12.48
N MET A 76 0.32 6.17 -13.27
CA MET A 76 -1.06 6.59 -13.01
C MET A 76 -1.58 6.05 -11.67
N LEU A 77 -1.33 4.77 -11.35
CA LEU A 77 -1.76 4.16 -10.10
C LEU A 77 -1.03 4.79 -8.90
N ASN A 78 0.29 4.93 -8.99
CA ASN A 78 1.10 5.55 -7.94
C ASN A 78 0.71 7.01 -7.70
N PHE A 79 0.37 7.75 -8.75
CA PHE A 79 -0.12 9.11 -8.62
C PHE A 79 -1.50 9.18 -7.94
N LYS A 80 -2.45 8.34 -8.37
CA LYS A 80 -3.87 8.47 -8.01
C LYS A 80 -4.25 7.79 -6.69
N TYR A 81 -3.57 6.71 -6.32
CA TYR A 81 -3.95 5.88 -5.19
C TYR A 81 -2.97 5.97 -4.03
N ARG A 82 -3.52 5.79 -2.83
CA ARG A 82 -2.77 5.61 -1.59
C ARG A 82 -3.29 4.37 -0.90
N VAL A 83 -2.42 3.63 -0.25
CA VAL A 83 -2.78 2.35 0.36
C VAL A 83 -2.39 2.32 1.84
N PHE A 84 -3.27 1.74 2.64
CA PHE A 84 -2.96 1.33 4.00
C PHE A 84 -2.98 -0.19 4.05
N CYS A 85 -1.80 -0.79 4.21
CA CYS A 85 -1.59 -2.22 4.27
C CYS A 85 -1.73 -2.71 5.71
N SER A 86 -2.55 -3.71 5.93
CA SER A 86 -2.78 -4.36 7.23
C SER A 86 -2.83 -5.88 7.07
N SER A 87 -2.48 -6.61 8.11
CA SER A 87 -2.58 -8.08 8.17
C SER A 87 -3.83 -8.49 8.96
N LYS A 88 -4.30 -9.71 8.74
CA LYS A 88 -5.36 -10.33 9.55
C LYS A 88 -4.82 -11.00 10.82
N ASP A 89 -3.49 -11.05 10.96
CA ASP A 89 -2.80 -11.70 12.08
C ASP A 89 -1.85 -10.73 12.81
N TYR A 90 -1.97 -10.66 14.14
CA TYR A 90 -1.05 -9.91 15.00
C TYR A 90 0.14 -10.74 15.49
N ASN A 91 0.08 -12.05 15.32
CA ASN A 91 1.04 -12.98 15.90
C ASN A 91 2.01 -13.61 14.87
N ASN A 92 2.07 -13.05 13.68
CA ASN A 92 2.96 -13.55 12.63
C ASN A 92 4.42 -13.19 12.93
N PHE A 93 5.23 -14.21 13.23
CA PHE A 93 6.64 -14.06 13.57
C PHE A 93 7.47 -13.34 12.50
N LEU A 94 7.20 -13.61 11.21
CA LEU A 94 7.92 -12.98 10.11
C LEU A 94 7.53 -11.51 9.93
N LEU A 95 6.25 -11.16 10.14
CA LEU A 95 5.83 -9.76 10.10
C LEU A 95 6.43 -8.95 11.25
N TRP A 96 6.58 -9.54 12.43
CA TRP A 96 7.32 -8.93 13.53
C TRP A 96 8.79 -8.68 13.18
N SER A 97 9.40 -9.58 12.41
CA SER A 97 10.78 -9.43 11.96
C SER A 97 10.94 -8.38 10.89
N TYR A 98 10.06 -8.37 9.87
CA TYR A 98 10.19 -7.50 8.70
C TYR A 98 9.69 -6.08 8.96
N TYR A 99 8.56 -5.92 9.64
CA TYR A 99 7.87 -4.64 9.75
C TYR A 99 7.93 -4.00 11.14
N ALA A 100 8.24 -4.78 12.18
CA ALA A 100 8.35 -4.28 13.54
C ALA A 100 9.82 -4.22 14.03
N ASN A 101 10.73 -3.80 13.17
CA ASN A 101 12.16 -3.63 13.48
C ASN A 101 12.74 -4.83 14.25
N ALA A 102 12.69 -6.02 13.65
CA ALA A 102 13.18 -7.26 14.29
C ALA A 102 12.66 -7.44 15.73
N HIS A 103 11.33 -7.34 15.89
CA HIS A 103 10.60 -7.46 17.15
C HIS A 103 10.85 -6.34 18.18
N ARG A 104 11.41 -5.20 17.78
CA ARG A 104 11.59 -4.01 18.65
C ARG A 104 10.47 -3.00 18.54
N GLY A 105 9.66 -3.08 17.48
CA GLY A 105 8.52 -2.23 17.21
C GLY A 105 7.24 -2.68 17.91
N PHE A 106 6.11 -2.30 17.36
CA PHE A 106 4.79 -2.59 17.90
C PHE A 106 3.80 -2.95 16.79
N CYS A 107 2.69 -3.59 17.17
CA CYS A 107 1.59 -3.92 16.27
C CYS A 107 0.30 -3.34 16.83
N VAL A 108 -0.48 -2.66 16.01
CA VAL A 108 -1.74 -2.04 16.40
C VAL A 108 -2.89 -2.73 15.70
N GLY A 109 -3.88 -3.15 16.47
CA GLY A 109 -5.16 -3.64 15.94
C GLY A 109 -6.16 -2.50 15.84
N TYR A 110 -6.77 -2.37 14.66
CA TYR A 110 -7.85 -1.45 14.35
C TYR A 110 -9.12 -2.24 14.04
N LYS A 111 -10.29 -1.67 14.30
CA LYS A 111 -11.53 -2.28 13.82
C LYS A 111 -11.61 -2.13 12.29
N GLU A 112 -12.03 -3.19 11.62
CA GLU A 112 -12.21 -3.19 10.17
C GLU A 112 -13.19 -2.09 9.72
N GLU A 113 -14.25 -1.87 10.48
CA GLU A 113 -15.24 -0.82 10.22
C GLU A 113 -14.63 0.59 10.27
N ASP A 114 -13.77 0.88 11.26
CA ASP A 114 -13.13 2.20 11.40
C ASP A 114 -12.15 2.45 10.24
N ILE A 115 -11.44 1.42 9.76
CA ILE A 115 -10.59 1.54 8.57
C ILE A 115 -11.43 1.81 7.32
N LYS A 116 -12.58 1.12 7.15
CA LYS A 116 -13.49 1.34 6.02
C LYS A 116 -14.00 2.77 5.94
N GLU A 117 -14.29 3.39 7.08
CA GLU A 117 -14.75 4.79 7.13
C GLU A 117 -13.70 5.80 6.66
N THR A 118 -12.42 5.43 6.73
CA THR A 118 -11.30 6.29 6.32
C THR A 118 -10.85 6.10 4.88
N SER A 119 -11.36 5.09 4.20
CA SER A 119 -10.94 4.64 2.87
C SER A 119 -12.09 4.65 1.87
N ASP A 120 -11.78 4.63 0.59
CA ASP A 120 -12.77 4.48 -0.47
C ASP A 120 -13.13 2.99 -0.67
N GLU A 121 -12.18 2.07 -0.47
CA GLU A 121 -12.39 0.62 -0.52
C GLU A 121 -11.48 -0.12 0.45
N LEU A 122 -11.92 -1.29 0.92
CA LEU A 122 -11.11 -2.23 1.71
C LEU A 122 -11.17 -3.61 1.07
N LEU A 123 -10.05 -4.14 0.62
CA LEU A 123 -9.95 -5.34 -0.21
C LEU A 123 -8.87 -6.30 0.32
N ASP A 124 -9.13 -7.59 0.19
CA ASP A 124 -8.13 -8.63 0.46
C ASP A 124 -7.11 -8.69 -0.69
N VAL A 125 -5.84 -8.89 -0.35
CA VAL A 125 -4.77 -9.10 -1.33
C VAL A 125 -4.90 -10.50 -1.95
N LYS A 126 -4.72 -10.58 -3.25
CA LYS A 126 -4.75 -11.81 -4.06
C LYS A 126 -3.31 -12.23 -4.35
N TYR A 127 -2.90 -13.36 -3.79
CA TYR A 127 -1.56 -13.88 -4.02
C TYR A 127 -1.50 -14.76 -5.27
N ARG A 128 -0.59 -14.43 -6.20
CA ARG A 128 -0.47 -15.11 -7.52
C ARG A 128 0.99 -15.37 -7.87
N ASN A 129 1.23 -16.39 -8.70
CA ASN A 129 2.57 -16.70 -9.23
C ASN A 129 2.94 -15.89 -10.48
N GLY A 130 2.07 -15.04 -10.96
CA GLY A 130 2.30 -14.24 -12.17
C GLY A 130 1.65 -12.87 -12.05
N MET A 131 2.13 -11.95 -12.86
CA MET A 131 1.60 -10.58 -12.92
C MET A 131 0.16 -10.56 -13.42
N CYS A 132 -0.59 -9.57 -12.98
CA CYS A 132 -1.89 -9.24 -13.55
C CYS A 132 -1.73 -8.84 -15.02
N VAL A 133 -2.53 -9.39 -15.91
CA VAL A 133 -2.49 -9.07 -17.35
C VAL A 133 -3.46 -7.93 -17.63
N ILE A 134 -2.96 -6.85 -18.21
CA ILE A 134 -3.76 -5.68 -18.57
C ILE A 134 -4.25 -5.88 -20.02
N ASN A 135 -5.52 -6.23 -20.18
CA ASN A 135 -6.15 -6.30 -21.51
C ASN A 135 -6.86 -4.98 -21.84
N GLU A 136 -7.61 -4.47 -20.89
CA GLU A 136 -8.33 -3.20 -20.93
C GLU A 136 -8.24 -2.57 -19.54
N LEU A 137 -8.03 -1.27 -19.48
CA LEU A 137 -7.89 -0.57 -18.21
C LEU A 137 -9.27 -0.12 -17.72
N ASP A 138 -9.91 -0.97 -16.94
CA ASP A 138 -11.16 -0.71 -16.24
C ASP A 138 -10.97 -0.71 -14.70
N ASN A 139 -12.05 -0.49 -13.97
CA ASN A 139 -12.00 -0.44 -12.50
C ASN A 139 -11.63 -1.79 -11.88
N ASP A 140 -12.00 -2.92 -12.50
CA ASP A 140 -11.71 -4.25 -11.96
C ASP A 140 -10.24 -4.60 -12.13
N ILE A 141 -9.66 -4.28 -13.29
CA ILE A 141 -8.21 -4.41 -13.53
C ILE A 141 -7.41 -3.48 -12.62
N ILE A 142 -7.86 -2.25 -12.40
CA ILE A 142 -7.22 -1.33 -11.46
C ILE A 142 -7.20 -1.91 -10.03
N LYS A 143 -8.32 -2.45 -9.56
CA LYS A 143 -8.38 -3.11 -8.25
C LYS A 143 -7.49 -4.35 -8.19
N ASP A 144 -7.49 -5.16 -9.24
CA ASP A 144 -6.61 -6.33 -9.34
C ASP A 144 -5.13 -5.93 -9.28
N LEU A 145 -4.72 -4.87 -9.98
CA LEU A 145 -3.36 -4.33 -9.93
C LEU A 145 -2.98 -3.85 -8.52
N LEU A 146 -3.88 -3.14 -7.85
CA LEU A 146 -3.65 -2.60 -6.50
C LEU A 146 -3.68 -3.68 -5.41
N THR A 147 -4.23 -4.85 -5.68
CA THR A 147 -4.42 -5.93 -4.70
C THR A 147 -3.78 -7.26 -5.10
N THR A 148 -3.02 -7.32 -6.19
CA THR A 148 -2.27 -8.53 -6.54
C THR A 148 -0.83 -8.45 -6.04
N LYS A 149 -0.36 -9.52 -5.41
CA LYS A 149 1.00 -9.66 -4.87
C LYS A 149 1.57 -11.05 -5.18
N SER A 150 2.92 -11.16 -5.20
CA SER A 150 3.57 -12.48 -5.35
C SER A 150 3.16 -13.44 -4.23
N CYS A 151 3.02 -14.73 -4.58
CA CYS A 151 2.79 -15.78 -3.59
C CYS A 151 3.86 -15.85 -2.50
N ASP A 152 5.06 -15.32 -2.73
CA ASP A 152 6.11 -15.26 -1.72
C ASP A 152 5.70 -14.43 -0.49
N TRP A 153 4.77 -13.50 -0.68
CA TRP A 153 4.23 -12.62 0.37
C TRP A 153 2.95 -13.15 1.03
N HIS A 154 2.50 -14.37 0.68
CA HIS A 154 1.23 -14.92 1.21
C HIS A 154 1.17 -14.97 2.75
N ILE A 155 2.34 -15.00 3.39
CA ILE A 155 2.46 -15.00 4.85
C ILE A 155 1.90 -13.73 5.51
N GLU A 156 1.73 -12.66 4.73
CA GLU A 156 1.22 -11.39 5.26
C GLU A 156 -0.28 -11.43 5.53
N ASP A 157 -1.04 -12.32 4.87
CA ASP A 157 -2.51 -12.36 4.90
C ASP A 157 -3.11 -10.96 4.88
N GLU A 158 -2.69 -10.21 3.84
CA GLU A 158 -2.84 -8.77 3.76
C GLU A 158 -4.25 -8.35 3.36
N CYS A 159 -4.72 -7.27 3.99
CA CYS A 159 -5.90 -6.53 3.59
C CYS A 159 -5.50 -5.07 3.35
N ARG A 160 -5.92 -4.50 2.22
CA ARG A 160 -5.60 -3.13 1.78
C ARG A 160 -6.79 -2.22 1.83
N ALA A 161 -6.66 -1.12 2.54
CA ALA A 161 -7.55 0.00 2.39
C ALA A 161 -7.00 0.93 1.28
N LEU A 162 -7.84 1.23 0.31
CA LEU A 162 -7.51 2.09 -0.83
C LEU A 162 -8.09 3.48 -0.61
N TYR A 163 -7.29 4.50 -0.89
CA TYR A 163 -7.71 5.90 -0.87
C TYR A 163 -7.38 6.53 -2.21
N VAL A 164 -8.39 7.09 -2.86
CA VAL A 164 -8.26 7.83 -4.12
C VAL A 164 -7.97 9.29 -3.80
N LEU A 165 -6.84 9.83 -4.26
CA LEU A 165 -6.53 11.24 -4.08
C LEU A 165 -7.61 12.13 -4.67
N LYS A 166 -8.05 13.13 -3.89
CA LYS A 166 -9.08 14.11 -4.24
C LYS A 166 -8.42 15.45 -4.54
N GLU A 167 -9.10 16.30 -5.28
CA GLU A 167 -8.62 17.66 -5.57
C GLU A 167 -8.26 18.44 -4.29
N SER A 168 -9.04 18.26 -3.22
CA SER A 168 -8.78 18.86 -1.92
C SER A 168 -7.45 18.42 -1.29
N ASP A 169 -6.98 17.22 -1.59
CA ASP A 169 -5.73 16.68 -1.03
C ASP A 169 -4.51 17.34 -1.69
N VAL A 170 -4.69 17.93 -2.85
CA VAL A 170 -3.65 18.51 -3.70
C VAL A 170 -3.89 19.99 -4.02
N SER A 171 -4.84 20.64 -3.37
CA SER A 171 -5.32 22.01 -3.65
C SER A 171 -4.26 23.11 -3.52
N HIS A 172 -3.13 22.85 -2.87
CA HIS A 172 -2.00 23.78 -2.79
C HIS A 172 -1.08 23.72 -4.02
N LEU A 173 -1.36 22.81 -4.93
CA LEU A 173 -0.65 22.66 -6.19
C LEU A 173 -1.56 23.27 -7.27
N SER A 174 -1.00 23.96 -8.25
CA SER A 174 -1.77 24.66 -9.27
C SER A 174 -2.78 23.73 -9.96
N PRO A 175 -4.08 24.07 -10.04
CA PRO A 175 -5.11 23.20 -10.64
C PRO A 175 -4.84 22.79 -12.09
N GLU A 176 -4.08 23.58 -12.83
CA GLU A 176 -3.72 23.34 -14.24
C GLU A 176 -2.86 22.09 -14.45
N VAL A 177 -2.24 21.59 -13.39
CA VAL A 177 -1.31 20.47 -13.44
C VAL A 177 -2.00 19.12 -13.28
N TYR A 178 -3.20 19.09 -12.67
CA TYR A 178 -3.81 17.85 -12.19
C TYR A 178 -4.76 17.17 -13.15
N PHE A 179 -5.37 17.90 -14.07
CA PHE A 179 -6.50 17.39 -14.84
C PHE A 179 -6.50 17.87 -16.28
N ASN A 180 -5.43 17.70 -17.02
CA ASN A 180 -5.56 17.64 -18.45
C ASN A 180 -6.27 16.33 -18.81
N LYS A 181 -7.60 16.33 -18.60
CA LYS A 181 -8.51 15.36 -19.17
C LYS A 181 -8.57 15.61 -20.66
N GLU A 182 -7.73 14.96 -21.43
CA GLU A 182 -8.07 14.68 -22.81
C GLU A 182 -9.11 13.54 -22.80
N ASN A 183 -10.36 13.88 -22.65
CA ASN A 183 -11.46 12.96 -22.90
C ASN A 183 -11.45 12.65 -24.41
N GLY A 184 -11.09 11.42 -24.76
CA GLY A 184 -11.40 10.89 -26.10
C GLY A 184 -12.93 10.93 -26.29
N ALA A 185 -13.38 11.00 -27.54
CA ALA A 185 -14.79 11.08 -27.92
C ALA A 185 -15.66 9.92 -27.41
N ASP A 186 -15.03 8.86 -26.86
CA ASP A 186 -15.66 7.66 -26.27
C ASP A 186 -15.62 7.63 -24.74
N GLY A 187 -15.18 8.72 -24.08
CA GLY A 187 -15.09 8.80 -22.62
C GLY A 187 -13.96 7.95 -22.00
N LYS A 188 -13.11 7.32 -22.78
CA LYS A 188 -11.96 6.56 -22.30
C LYS A 188 -10.77 7.49 -22.06
N ILE A 189 -10.03 7.26 -20.99
CA ILE A 189 -8.79 7.98 -20.66
C ILE A 189 -7.69 7.45 -21.57
N TYR A 190 -7.39 8.14 -22.68
CA TYR A 190 -6.36 7.70 -23.62
C TYR A 190 -4.98 8.28 -23.38
N LYS A 191 -4.83 9.33 -22.59
CA LYS A 191 -3.51 9.90 -22.26
C LYS A 191 -3.54 10.65 -20.94
N LEU A 192 -2.75 10.22 -19.98
CA LEU A 192 -2.08 11.08 -19.03
C LEU A 192 -0.79 11.59 -19.67
N HIS A 193 -0.91 12.40 -20.72
CA HIS A 193 0.22 13.17 -21.22
C HIS A 193 0.18 14.56 -20.59
N GLY A 194 0.66 14.64 -19.38
CA GLY A 194 1.28 15.85 -18.92
C GLY A 194 2.75 15.78 -19.27
N HIS A 195 3.17 16.30 -20.40
CA HIS A 195 4.49 16.91 -20.48
C HIS A 195 4.44 18.16 -19.62
N VAL A 196 4.37 17.96 -18.33
CA VAL A 196 4.73 19.00 -17.40
C VAL A 196 6.25 18.95 -17.33
N GLN A 197 6.93 19.90 -17.95
CA GLN A 197 8.32 20.22 -17.67
C GLN A 197 8.46 20.75 -16.23
N THR A 198 8.06 19.96 -15.25
CA THR A 198 8.32 20.26 -13.86
C THR A 198 8.65 18.95 -13.19
N ASN A 199 9.93 18.63 -13.17
CA ASN A 199 10.53 17.57 -12.34
C ASN A 199 10.17 17.67 -10.86
N ASN A 200 9.32 18.63 -10.46
CA ASN A 200 8.97 18.89 -9.07
C ASN A 200 7.55 18.52 -8.70
N LEU A 201 6.62 18.32 -9.65
CA LEU A 201 5.21 18.11 -9.33
C LEU A 201 4.84 16.63 -9.21
N GLU A 202 5.37 15.79 -10.08
CA GLU A 202 5.22 14.32 -9.94
C GLU A 202 5.86 13.88 -8.63
N THR A 203 7.04 14.39 -8.28
CA THR A 203 7.71 14.12 -7.01
C THR A 203 6.90 14.63 -5.80
N LEU A 204 6.30 15.82 -5.89
CA LEU A 204 5.48 16.38 -4.80
C LEU A 204 4.17 15.62 -4.54
N CYS A 205 3.63 14.94 -5.55
CA CYS A 205 2.41 14.15 -5.41
C CYS A 205 2.69 12.68 -5.11
N SER A 206 3.76 12.11 -5.67
CA SER A 206 4.14 10.72 -5.43
C SER A 206 4.50 10.50 -3.96
N ASP A 207 5.23 11.41 -3.35
CA ASP A 207 5.69 11.31 -1.95
C ASP A 207 4.62 11.65 -0.90
N LYS A 208 3.41 12.05 -1.32
CA LYS A 208 2.40 12.51 -0.37
C LYS A 208 1.67 11.37 0.31
N PHE A 209 1.91 11.24 1.60
CA PHE A 209 1.11 10.40 2.49
C PHE A 209 -0.20 11.08 2.86
N ILE A 210 -1.29 10.30 2.94
CA ILE A 210 -2.58 10.77 3.43
C ILE A 210 -2.78 10.29 4.86
N ILE A 211 -2.97 11.22 5.77
CA ILE A 211 -3.18 10.92 7.19
C ILE A 211 -4.67 11.01 7.50
N LYS A 212 -5.21 9.97 8.11
CA LYS A 212 -6.62 9.89 8.54
C LYS A 212 -6.71 9.52 10.01
N LYS A 213 -7.73 10.03 10.68
CA LYS A 213 -8.07 9.61 12.05
C LYS A 213 -8.63 8.19 12.01
N CYS A 214 -8.04 7.31 12.81
CA CYS A 214 -8.52 5.97 13.04
C CYS A 214 -8.08 5.54 14.43
N GLU A 215 -9.02 5.35 15.34
CA GLU A 215 -8.70 5.03 16.71
C GLU A 215 -8.15 3.61 16.83
N PRO A 216 -7.01 3.43 17.52
CA PRO A 216 -6.50 2.11 17.82
C PRO A 216 -7.45 1.38 18.77
N PHE A 217 -7.62 0.08 18.59
CA PHE A 217 -8.43 -0.76 19.46
C PHE A 217 -7.60 -1.56 20.49
N VAL A 218 -6.40 -1.96 20.06
CA VAL A 218 -5.47 -2.75 20.89
C VAL A 218 -4.05 -2.53 20.38
N VAL A 219 -3.05 -2.62 21.26
CA VAL A 219 -1.64 -2.54 20.88
C VAL A 219 -0.83 -3.69 21.49
N TYR A 220 0.05 -4.25 20.69
CA TYR A 220 1.00 -5.30 21.05
C TYR A 220 2.41 -4.75 20.94
N LEU A 221 3.21 -4.93 21.99
CA LEU A 221 4.59 -4.48 22.07
C LEU A 221 5.51 -5.63 21.69
N GLY A 222 6.48 -5.38 20.82
CA GLY A 222 7.45 -6.40 20.40
C GLY A 222 8.28 -6.93 21.57
N ILE A 223 8.60 -8.21 21.54
CA ILE A 223 9.32 -8.90 22.64
C ILE A 223 10.68 -8.24 22.97
N ARG A 224 11.29 -7.54 21.98
CA ARG A 224 12.58 -6.85 22.13
C ARG A 224 12.46 -5.34 22.28
N MET A 225 11.26 -4.82 22.48
CA MET A 225 11.05 -3.37 22.61
C MET A 225 11.78 -2.81 23.82
N ASN A 226 12.48 -1.70 23.65
CA ASN A 226 13.15 -1.01 24.75
C ASN A 226 12.16 -0.32 25.70
N TRP A 227 12.61 -0.03 26.91
CA TRP A 227 11.77 0.52 27.97
C TRP A 227 11.19 1.90 27.65
N ASN A 228 11.94 2.78 26.99
CA ASN A 228 11.50 4.14 26.70
C ASN A 228 10.33 4.14 25.70
N ASP A 229 10.44 3.39 24.61
CA ASP A 229 9.37 3.27 23.62
C ASP A 229 8.14 2.58 24.23
N LYS A 230 8.37 1.52 25.03
CA LYS A 230 7.29 0.83 25.76
C LYS A 230 6.50 1.80 26.63
N LYS A 231 7.19 2.61 27.47
CA LYS A 231 6.56 3.60 28.33
C LYS A 231 5.74 4.61 27.53
N ARG A 232 6.29 5.12 26.44
CA ARG A 232 5.63 6.09 25.55
C ARG A 232 4.35 5.53 24.94
N ILE A 233 4.38 4.28 24.45
CA ILE A 233 3.19 3.62 23.88
C ILE A 233 2.13 3.34 24.97
N ILE A 234 2.52 2.87 26.15
CA ILE A 234 1.60 2.65 27.27
C ILE A 234 0.92 3.95 27.71
N GLU A 235 1.65 5.03 27.80
CA GLU A 235 1.10 6.36 28.14
C GLU A 235 0.09 6.83 27.10
N SER A 236 0.38 6.61 25.82
CA SER A 236 -0.55 6.95 24.74
C SER A 236 -1.78 6.05 24.71
N ALA A 237 -1.59 4.74 24.94
CA ALA A 237 -2.69 3.77 25.01
C ALA A 237 -3.70 4.11 26.12
N LYS A 238 -3.22 4.64 27.25
CA LYS A 238 -4.09 5.12 28.35
C LYS A 238 -5.01 6.25 27.91
N LYS A 239 -4.54 7.15 27.01
CA LYS A 239 -5.38 8.25 26.49
C LYS A 239 -6.58 7.72 25.68
N PHE A 240 -6.41 6.58 25.00
CA PHE A 240 -7.44 5.96 24.19
C PHE A 240 -8.23 4.87 24.95
N ASN A 241 -7.86 4.61 26.19
CA ASN A 241 -8.45 3.54 27.02
C ASN A 241 -8.43 2.17 26.33
N ILE A 242 -7.30 1.84 25.70
CA ILE A 242 -7.10 0.56 25.00
C ILE A 242 -6.15 -0.36 25.75
N LYS A 243 -6.32 -1.66 25.51
CA LYS A 243 -5.46 -2.69 26.08
C LYS A 243 -4.09 -2.72 25.44
N VAL A 244 -3.09 -2.96 26.27
CA VAL A 244 -1.69 -3.12 25.88
C VAL A 244 -1.25 -4.53 26.21
N TYR A 245 -0.63 -5.20 25.26
CA TYR A 245 -0.06 -6.52 25.45
C TYR A 245 1.44 -6.50 25.15
N GLN A 246 2.24 -7.18 25.96
CA GLN A 246 3.64 -7.48 25.69
C GLN A 246 3.73 -8.83 25.02
N MET A 247 4.33 -8.92 23.84
CA MET A 247 4.66 -10.20 23.22
C MET A 247 5.78 -10.87 24.02
N CYS A 248 5.56 -12.12 24.40
CA CYS A 248 6.51 -12.94 25.15
C CYS A 248 6.70 -14.27 24.41
N GLN A 249 7.84 -14.93 24.63
CA GLN A 249 8.03 -16.30 24.19
C GLN A 249 7.14 -17.22 25.04
N GLU A 250 6.46 -18.18 24.43
CA GLU A 250 5.82 -19.27 25.13
C GLU A 250 6.88 -20.25 25.66
N ASP A 251 6.63 -20.81 26.83
CA ASP A 251 7.57 -21.73 27.47
C ASP A 251 7.82 -22.97 26.59
N ASN A 252 9.09 -23.24 26.31
CA ASN A 252 9.55 -24.36 25.49
C ASN A 252 9.04 -24.36 24.01
N SER A 253 8.60 -23.22 23.51
CA SER A 253 8.14 -23.04 22.13
C SER A 253 8.88 -21.86 21.46
N PHE A 254 8.83 -21.80 20.13
CA PHE A 254 9.19 -20.60 19.35
C PHE A 254 7.99 -19.65 19.14
N ASP A 255 6.85 -19.98 19.72
CA ASP A 255 5.65 -19.20 19.55
C ASP A 255 5.67 -17.93 20.43
N LEU A 256 5.00 -16.90 19.92
CA LEU A 256 4.79 -15.67 20.65
C LEU A 256 3.40 -15.66 21.27
N VAL A 257 3.31 -15.29 22.55
CA VAL A 257 2.05 -15.13 23.27
C VAL A 257 1.93 -13.74 23.85
N PRO A 258 0.74 -13.11 23.82
CA PRO A 258 0.52 -11.79 24.39
C PRO A 258 0.26 -11.91 25.91
N LYS A 259 0.93 -11.07 26.71
CA LYS A 259 0.66 -10.90 28.15
C LYS A 259 0.20 -9.47 28.38
N GLU A 260 -0.95 -9.28 29.01
CA GLU A 260 -1.49 -7.95 29.33
C GLU A 260 -0.56 -7.18 30.29
N VAL A 261 -0.36 -5.87 30.04
CA VAL A 261 0.60 -5.02 30.78
C VAL A 261 -0.11 -3.95 31.58
#